data_9f1177e8ce1d5fd313e77ad1e80d7f3e
#
_entry.id   9f1177e8ce1d5fd313e77ad1e80d7f3e
#
_cell.length_a   1.000
_cell.length_b   1.000
_cell.length_c   1.000
_cell.angle_alpha   90.00
_cell.angle_beta   90.00
_cell.angle_gamma   90.00
#
_symmetry.space_group_name_H-M   'P 1'
#
loop_
_entity.id
_entity.type
_entity.pdbx_description
1 polymer ?
#
loop_
_entity_poly.entity_id
_entity_poly.type
_entity_poly.pdbx_seq_one_letter_code
_entity_poly.pdbx_strand_id
1 'polypeptide(L)'
;MERKDFIRKGLLGTGIFAASTTGLQALSNNIDELKRLELLTDKEPIGYNHIPHTKSTIMENTVLHKADTRGDANHGWLHSKHTFSFANYYNPDRMHFGVLRVLNDDIVAAGMGFGTHPHDNMEIISIPLEGDLEHRDSMGNVTVIKNGDIQVMSAGTGIHHSEYNKNKDKPVKFLQIWVFPNKKNVTPRYGQLTLNVQDRKNKLQQVLSPNMDDEGVWIHQDAWFHLADFDKGTSTVYRFKNKGNGLYVFNLKGDLTINGITINSRDGLGIWDIEEVQITAETGSEFLLMEVPMTAK
;
A
#
# COMPACT_ATOMS: atom_id res chain seq x y z
N MET A 1 -18.78 27.90 4.33
CA MET A 1 -19.34 27.29 3.12
C MET A 1 -19.48 25.81 3.43
N GLU A 2 -20.69 25.28 3.48
CA GLU A 2 -20.89 23.91 3.94
C GLU A 2 -20.35 22.89 2.94
N ARG A 3 -19.80 21.78 3.44
CA ARG A 3 -19.17 20.66 2.69
C ARG A 3 -20.02 20.13 1.52
N LYS A 4 -21.34 20.26 1.61
CA LYS A 4 -22.30 19.85 0.57
C LYS A 4 -22.28 20.72 -0.70
N ASP A 5 -21.89 21.99 -0.60
CA ASP A 5 -21.87 22.90 -1.75
C ASP A 5 -20.63 22.73 -2.64
N PHE A 6 -19.55 22.19 -2.10
CA PHE A 6 -18.32 21.95 -2.84
C PHE A 6 -18.47 20.79 -3.84
N ILE A 7 -19.17 19.72 -3.42
CA ILE A 7 -19.42 18.54 -4.28
C ILE A 7 -20.37 18.89 -5.44
N ARG A 8 -21.29 19.85 -5.23
CA ARG A 8 -22.29 20.23 -6.24
C ARG A 8 -21.76 21.18 -7.34
N LYS A 9 -20.68 21.92 -7.06
CA LYS A 9 -20.10 22.90 -8.01
C LYS A 9 -19.00 22.33 -8.89
N GLY A 10 -18.39 21.20 -8.53
CA GLY A 10 -17.37 20.52 -9.34
C GLY A 10 -17.91 19.72 -10.54
N LEU A 11 -19.23 19.53 -10.63
CA LEU A 11 -19.89 18.69 -11.64
C LEU A 11 -20.46 19.46 -12.85
N LEU A 12 -20.28 20.79 -12.93
CA LEU A 12 -20.81 21.63 -14.01
C LEU A 12 -19.72 22.36 -14.80
N GLY A 13 -18.75 21.62 -15.30
CA GLY A 13 -17.79 22.08 -16.30
C GLY A 13 -18.06 21.37 -17.63
N THR A 14 -18.71 22.08 -18.55
CA THR A 14 -19.18 21.62 -19.85
C THR A 14 -18.06 21.12 -20.77
N GLY A 15 -18.14 19.87 -21.17
CA GLY A 15 -17.42 19.32 -22.30
C GLY A 15 -18.22 18.12 -22.84
N ILE A 16 -19.00 18.36 -23.87
CA ILE A 16 -19.79 17.31 -24.56
C ILE A 16 -18.80 16.48 -25.39
N PHE A 17 -18.45 15.30 -24.87
CA PHE A 17 -17.93 14.20 -25.69
C PHE A 17 -18.91 13.05 -25.62
N ALA A 18 -19.35 12.57 -26.77
CA ALA A 18 -20.19 11.40 -26.91
C ALA A 18 -19.45 10.17 -26.39
N ALA A 19 -19.69 9.82 -25.11
CA ALA A 19 -19.20 8.59 -24.51
C ALA A 19 -20.19 7.46 -24.77
N SER A 20 -19.69 6.31 -25.21
CA SER A 20 -20.47 5.07 -25.30
C SER A 20 -21.01 4.71 -23.90
N THR A 21 -22.19 4.07 -23.86
CA THR A 21 -22.87 3.67 -22.61
C THR A 21 -22.00 2.87 -21.64
N THR A 22 -20.97 2.19 -22.12
CA THR A 22 -19.97 1.46 -21.33
C THR A 22 -19.03 2.39 -20.53
N GLY A 23 -18.70 3.56 -21.05
CA GLY A 23 -17.83 4.53 -20.36
C GLY A 23 -18.52 5.24 -19.18
N LEU A 24 -19.81 5.51 -19.30
CA LEU A 24 -20.62 6.12 -18.25
C LEU A 24 -20.86 5.17 -17.06
N GLN A 25 -21.00 3.87 -17.34
CA GLN A 25 -21.16 2.83 -16.31
C GLN A 25 -19.86 2.65 -15.48
N ALA A 26 -18.70 2.70 -16.13
CA ALA A 26 -17.39 2.63 -15.45
C ALA A 26 -17.12 3.86 -14.57
N LEU A 27 -17.55 5.05 -15.01
CA LEU A 27 -17.43 6.29 -14.22
C LEU A 27 -18.37 6.30 -13.02
N SER A 28 -19.61 5.81 -13.16
CA SER A 28 -20.58 5.67 -12.07
C SER A 28 -20.11 4.70 -10.99
N ASN A 29 -19.60 3.53 -11.39
CA ASN A 29 -19.09 2.53 -10.47
C ASN A 29 -17.88 3.04 -9.69
N ASN A 30 -17.01 3.84 -10.32
CA ASN A 30 -15.83 4.42 -9.67
C ASN A 30 -16.21 5.47 -8.60
N ILE A 31 -17.25 6.27 -8.85
CA ILE A 31 -17.72 7.29 -7.89
C ILE A 31 -18.39 6.64 -6.68
N ASP A 32 -19.15 5.57 -6.87
CA ASP A 32 -19.82 4.85 -5.78
C ASP A 32 -18.81 4.04 -4.95
N GLU A 33 -17.76 3.54 -5.56
CA GLU A 33 -16.64 2.84 -4.91
C GLU A 33 -15.81 3.81 -4.05
N LEU A 34 -15.54 5.02 -4.54
CA LEU A 34 -14.84 6.07 -3.79
C LEU A 34 -15.65 6.61 -2.61
N LYS A 35 -16.97 6.76 -2.75
CA LYS A 35 -17.86 7.13 -1.64
C LYS A 35 -17.92 6.09 -0.54
N ARG A 36 -17.79 4.81 -0.91
CA ARG A 36 -17.76 3.70 0.04
C ARG A 36 -16.44 3.66 0.81
N LEU A 37 -15.33 4.05 0.18
CA LEU A 37 -14.03 4.22 0.82
C LEU A 37 -14.01 5.37 1.83
N GLU A 38 -14.64 6.52 1.51
CA GLU A 38 -14.80 7.63 2.47
C GLU A 38 -15.57 7.21 3.73
N LEU A 39 -16.63 6.38 3.58
CA LEU A 39 -17.40 5.87 4.71
C LEU A 39 -16.64 4.92 5.62
N LEU A 40 -15.55 4.29 5.12
CA LEU A 40 -14.69 3.40 5.90
C LEU A 40 -13.57 4.16 6.64
N THR A 41 -13.22 5.37 6.16
CA THR A 41 -12.17 6.19 6.78
C THR A 41 -12.68 7.04 7.95
N ASP A 42 -13.99 7.33 8.01
CA ASP A 42 -14.62 8.14 9.08
C ASP A 42 -14.92 7.34 10.37
N LYS A 43 -14.69 6.02 10.38
CA LYS A 43 -14.83 5.23 11.61
C LYS A 43 -13.51 5.27 12.37
N GLU A 44 -13.57 5.73 13.62
CA GLU A 44 -12.49 5.66 14.60
C GLU A 44 -11.84 4.27 14.57
N PRO A 45 -10.49 4.17 14.65
CA PRO A 45 -9.81 2.89 14.71
C PRO A 45 -10.31 2.12 15.95
N ILE A 46 -11.05 1.06 15.71
CA ILE A 46 -11.48 0.14 16.77
C ILE A 46 -10.21 -0.49 17.33
N GLY A 47 -9.93 -0.22 18.61
CA GLY A 47 -8.81 -0.82 19.30
C GLY A 47 -8.83 -2.35 19.13
N TYR A 48 -7.65 -2.93 18.88
CA TYR A 48 -7.47 -4.38 18.81
C TYR A 48 -7.82 -5.03 20.16
N ASN A 49 -9.09 -5.30 20.38
CA ASN A 49 -9.56 -6.16 21.45
C ASN A 49 -10.31 -7.33 20.83
N HIS A 50 -9.69 -8.51 20.89
CA HIS A 50 -10.20 -9.83 20.57
C HIS A 50 -10.27 -10.24 19.08
N ILE A 51 -9.19 -10.91 18.65
CA ILE A 51 -9.25 -11.89 17.56
C ILE A 51 -9.62 -13.25 18.19
N PRO A 52 -10.67 -13.93 17.74
CA PRO A 52 -10.96 -15.31 18.22
C PRO A 52 -9.87 -16.27 17.74
N HIS A 53 -9.22 -16.94 18.68
CA HIS A 53 -8.15 -17.90 18.41
C HIS A 53 -8.69 -19.20 17.81
N THR A 54 -8.38 -19.48 16.54
CA THR A 54 -8.26 -20.87 16.07
C THR A 54 -6.86 -21.37 16.40
N LYS A 55 -6.77 -22.47 17.16
CA LYS A 55 -5.50 -23.14 17.55
C LYS A 55 -4.74 -23.60 16.30
N SER A 56 -3.85 -22.76 15.80
CA SER A 56 -2.72 -23.11 14.95
C SER A 56 -1.46 -22.82 15.77
N THR A 57 -0.40 -23.57 15.55
CA THR A 57 0.94 -23.42 16.18
C THR A 57 1.63 -22.10 15.82
N ILE A 58 0.87 -21.05 15.60
CA ILE A 58 1.31 -19.68 15.33
C ILE A 58 1.58 -19.05 16.69
N MET A 59 2.73 -18.40 16.85
CA MET A 59 3.09 -17.70 18.08
C MET A 59 1.98 -16.70 18.45
N GLU A 60 1.71 -16.56 19.73
CA GLU A 60 0.95 -15.44 20.28
C GLU A 60 1.49 -14.14 19.64
N ASN A 61 0.62 -13.22 19.21
CA ASN A 61 1.03 -11.97 18.54
C ASN A 61 1.52 -12.11 17.08
N THR A 62 0.92 -13.01 16.31
CA THR A 62 1.14 -13.11 14.86
C THR A 62 -0.17 -13.28 14.10
N VAL A 63 -0.20 -12.81 12.85
CA VAL A 63 -1.28 -13.06 11.90
C VAL A 63 -0.71 -13.41 10.53
N LEU A 64 -1.12 -14.57 9.99
CA LEU A 64 -0.70 -15.02 8.66
C LEU A 64 -1.83 -14.80 7.65
N HIS A 65 -1.55 -14.03 6.62
CA HIS A 65 -2.43 -13.81 5.48
C HIS A 65 -1.91 -14.57 4.26
N LYS A 66 -2.50 -15.71 3.96
CA LYS A 66 -2.11 -16.50 2.79
C LYS A 66 -2.51 -15.79 1.49
N ALA A 67 -1.68 -15.94 0.45
CA ALA A 67 -1.85 -15.29 -0.85
C ALA A 67 -3.21 -15.58 -1.51
N ASP A 68 -3.68 -16.81 -1.41
CA ASP A 68 -4.94 -17.30 -1.98
C ASP A 68 -6.19 -16.84 -1.20
N THR A 69 -6.00 -16.30 0.01
CA THR A 69 -7.09 -15.78 0.87
C THR A 69 -7.30 -14.28 0.76
N ARG A 70 -6.50 -13.58 -0.05
CA ARG A 70 -6.66 -12.14 -0.30
C ARG A 70 -7.91 -11.86 -1.12
N GLY A 71 -8.50 -10.66 -0.95
CA GLY A 71 -9.56 -10.18 -1.84
C GLY A 71 -9.10 -10.21 -3.29
N ASP A 72 -10.00 -10.55 -4.20
CA ASP A 72 -9.74 -10.66 -5.64
C ASP A 72 -10.70 -9.77 -6.41
N ALA A 73 -10.19 -8.71 -7.02
CA ALA A 73 -10.97 -7.80 -7.85
C ALA A 73 -10.42 -7.81 -9.27
N ASN A 74 -11.25 -8.28 -10.23
CA ASN A 74 -10.89 -8.31 -11.63
C ASN A 74 -11.92 -7.53 -12.47
N HIS A 75 -11.47 -6.40 -13.02
CA HIS A 75 -12.26 -5.49 -13.84
C HIS A 75 -11.88 -5.57 -15.34
N GLY A 76 -11.11 -6.60 -15.72
CA GLY A 76 -10.57 -6.79 -17.06
C GLY A 76 -9.30 -5.97 -17.30
N TRP A 77 -9.35 -4.66 -17.12
CA TRP A 77 -8.18 -3.78 -17.24
C TRP A 77 -7.34 -3.70 -15.95
N LEU A 78 -7.94 -3.98 -14.80
CA LEU A 78 -7.31 -4.05 -13.48
C LEU A 78 -7.54 -5.43 -12.87
N HIS A 79 -6.47 -6.08 -12.42
CA HIS A 79 -6.54 -7.22 -11.53
C HIS A 79 -5.80 -6.86 -10.24
N SER A 80 -6.54 -6.73 -9.14
CA SER A 80 -6.04 -6.30 -7.84
C SER A 80 -6.25 -7.37 -6.78
N LYS A 81 -5.21 -7.68 -6.00
CA LYS A 81 -5.26 -8.56 -4.83
C LYS A 81 -5.18 -7.73 -3.55
N HIS A 82 -6.25 -7.74 -2.77
CA HIS A 82 -6.38 -6.92 -1.57
C HIS A 82 -5.99 -7.72 -0.32
N THR A 83 -4.95 -7.30 0.38
CA THR A 83 -4.56 -7.92 1.66
C THR A 83 -5.54 -7.54 2.77
N PHE A 84 -5.99 -6.28 2.78
CA PHE A 84 -6.97 -5.73 3.71
C PHE A 84 -8.26 -5.36 2.98
N SER A 85 -9.34 -5.12 3.74
CA SER A 85 -10.62 -4.68 3.20
C SER A 85 -10.45 -3.40 2.39
N PHE A 86 -10.85 -3.45 1.12
CA PHE A 86 -10.72 -2.37 0.15
C PHE A 86 -11.80 -2.49 -0.92
N ALA A 87 -12.37 -1.37 -1.34
CA ALA A 87 -13.44 -1.32 -2.34
C ALA A 87 -14.58 -2.31 -2.02
N ASN A 88 -14.87 -3.25 -2.88
CA ASN A 88 -15.92 -4.23 -2.69
C ASN A 88 -15.50 -5.46 -1.84
N TYR A 89 -14.22 -5.61 -1.54
CA TYR A 89 -13.75 -6.65 -0.64
C TYR A 89 -13.89 -6.21 0.81
N TYR A 90 -14.72 -6.90 1.57
CA TYR A 90 -14.91 -6.64 2.99
C TYR A 90 -14.70 -7.91 3.81
N ASN A 91 -13.76 -7.85 4.74
CA ASN A 91 -13.52 -8.86 5.76
C ASN A 91 -13.24 -8.13 7.09
N PRO A 92 -14.11 -8.26 8.11
CA PRO A 92 -13.97 -7.57 9.39
C PRO A 92 -12.67 -7.92 10.13
N ASP A 93 -12.11 -9.11 9.90
CA ASP A 93 -10.85 -9.56 10.50
C ASP A 93 -9.61 -9.05 9.72
N ARG A 94 -9.83 -8.33 8.62
CA ARG A 94 -8.77 -7.80 7.73
C ARG A 94 -9.01 -6.35 7.35
N MET A 95 -9.21 -5.50 8.32
CA MET A 95 -9.41 -4.07 8.08
C MET A 95 -8.08 -3.33 7.88
N HIS A 96 -7.07 -3.67 8.65
CA HIS A 96 -5.73 -3.07 8.62
C HIS A 96 -4.78 -3.87 9.52
N PHE A 97 -3.48 -3.54 9.49
CA PHE A 97 -2.49 -4.00 10.46
C PHE A 97 -1.85 -2.76 11.10
N GLY A 98 -2.17 -2.47 12.36
CA GLY A 98 -1.79 -1.20 12.95
C GLY A 98 -2.27 -0.03 12.09
N VAL A 99 -1.39 0.89 11.76
CA VAL A 99 -1.70 2.02 10.85
C VAL A 99 -1.54 1.68 9.36
N LEU A 100 -1.13 0.47 9.00
CA LEU A 100 -1.09 -0.02 7.61
C LEU A 100 -2.51 -0.35 7.16
N ARG A 101 -3.11 0.53 6.36
CA ARG A 101 -4.53 0.46 5.98
C ARG A 101 -4.79 -0.31 4.69
N VAL A 102 -3.93 -0.15 3.70
CA VAL A 102 -4.06 -0.80 2.39
C VAL A 102 -2.73 -1.42 1.99
N LEU A 103 -2.81 -2.62 1.44
CA LEU A 103 -1.73 -3.28 0.71
C LEU A 103 -2.36 -4.05 -0.44
N ASN A 104 -2.40 -3.42 -1.61
CA ASN A 104 -2.88 -4.00 -2.85
C ASN A 104 -1.70 -4.36 -3.75
N ASP A 105 -1.85 -5.47 -4.46
CA ASP A 105 -0.91 -6.00 -5.45
C ASP A 105 -1.63 -5.94 -6.80
N ASP A 106 -1.35 -4.89 -7.56
CA ASP A 106 -2.13 -4.44 -8.69
C ASP A 106 -1.44 -4.77 -10.02
N ILE A 107 -2.24 -5.24 -10.98
CA ILE A 107 -1.84 -5.43 -12.38
C ILE A 107 -2.77 -4.59 -13.24
N VAL A 108 -2.24 -3.57 -13.92
CA VAL A 108 -3.00 -2.66 -14.77
C VAL A 108 -2.60 -2.86 -16.22
N ALA A 109 -3.59 -3.10 -17.10
CA ALA A 109 -3.37 -3.31 -18.53
C ALA A 109 -2.72 -2.09 -19.19
N ALA A 110 -2.11 -2.32 -20.38
CA ALA A 110 -1.40 -1.30 -21.15
C ALA A 110 -2.27 -0.06 -21.40
N GLY A 111 -1.77 1.13 -21.07
CA GLY A 111 -2.43 2.42 -21.26
C GLY A 111 -3.68 2.66 -20.41
N MET A 112 -4.06 1.71 -19.56
CA MET A 112 -5.18 1.83 -18.63
C MET A 112 -4.71 2.39 -17.28
N GLY A 113 -5.65 2.75 -16.40
CA GLY A 113 -5.30 3.30 -15.09
C GLY A 113 -6.50 3.85 -14.33
N PHE A 114 -6.21 4.46 -13.21
CA PHE A 114 -7.17 5.09 -12.31
C PHE A 114 -7.34 6.56 -12.69
N GLY A 115 -8.56 6.95 -13.05
CA GLY A 115 -8.91 8.35 -13.34
C GLY A 115 -8.71 9.24 -12.11
N THR A 116 -8.87 10.55 -12.31
CA THR A 116 -8.69 11.53 -11.23
C THR A 116 -9.66 11.27 -10.08
N HIS A 117 -9.11 11.09 -8.88
CA HIS A 117 -9.85 10.81 -7.65
C HIS A 117 -9.19 11.54 -6.46
N PRO A 118 -9.96 11.85 -5.41
CA PRO A 118 -9.46 12.58 -4.24
C PRO A 118 -8.92 11.67 -3.16
N HIS A 119 -7.99 12.23 -2.36
CA HIS A 119 -7.56 11.68 -1.07
C HIS A 119 -7.39 12.82 -0.07
N ASP A 120 -7.62 12.55 1.21
CA ASP A 120 -7.24 13.40 2.32
C ASP A 120 -6.67 12.56 3.49
N ASN A 121 -5.78 13.17 4.28
CA ASN A 121 -5.22 12.59 5.50
C ASN A 121 -4.78 11.12 5.34
N MET A 122 -4.04 10.84 4.27
CA MET A 122 -3.49 9.52 3.97
C MET A 122 -2.07 9.65 3.43
N GLU A 123 -1.19 8.75 3.83
CA GLU A 123 0.11 8.54 3.21
C GLU A 123 -0.04 7.41 2.19
N ILE A 124 0.20 7.71 0.91
CA ILE A 124 0.00 6.79 -0.21
C ILE A 124 1.36 6.50 -0.83
N ILE A 125 1.71 5.23 -0.91
CA ILE A 125 3.01 4.76 -1.38
C ILE A 125 2.79 3.83 -2.57
N SER A 126 3.51 4.08 -3.68
CA SER A 126 3.52 3.23 -4.86
C SER A 126 4.92 2.65 -5.08
N ILE A 127 5.00 1.32 -5.23
CA ILE A 127 6.24 0.58 -5.52
C ILE A 127 6.02 -0.25 -6.78
N PRO A 128 6.46 0.21 -7.97
CA PRO A 128 6.41 -0.58 -9.18
C PRO A 128 7.30 -1.82 -9.10
N LEU A 129 6.71 -2.97 -9.43
CA LEU A 129 7.39 -4.26 -9.50
C LEU A 129 7.77 -4.63 -10.93
N GLU A 130 7.00 -4.12 -11.91
CA GLU A 130 7.23 -4.33 -13.35
C GLU A 130 6.54 -3.22 -14.15
N GLY A 131 7.22 -2.68 -15.15
CA GLY A 131 6.70 -1.59 -15.99
C GLY A 131 6.74 -0.23 -15.30
N ASP A 132 6.07 0.75 -15.90
CA ASP A 132 6.13 2.16 -15.53
C ASP A 132 4.73 2.69 -15.20
N LEU A 133 4.58 3.34 -14.04
CA LEU A 133 3.35 3.98 -13.58
C LEU A 133 3.45 5.50 -13.76
N GLU A 134 2.54 6.12 -14.51
CA GLU A 134 2.46 7.59 -14.60
C GLU A 134 1.55 8.12 -13.51
N HIS A 135 2.05 9.04 -12.70
CA HIS A 135 1.30 9.79 -11.69
C HIS A 135 1.09 11.23 -12.14
N ARG A 136 -0.13 11.76 -11.90
CA ARG A 136 -0.47 13.18 -12.06
C ARG A 136 -1.30 13.63 -10.88
N ASP A 137 -1.03 14.83 -10.36
CA ASP A 137 -1.78 15.37 -9.22
C ASP A 137 -2.17 16.83 -9.35
N SER A 138 -3.02 17.29 -8.44
CA SER A 138 -3.53 18.66 -8.37
C SER A 138 -2.50 19.69 -7.91
N MET A 139 -1.31 19.26 -7.48
CA MET A 139 -0.16 20.15 -7.22
C MET A 139 0.64 20.47 -8.49
N GLY A 140 0.32 19.80 -9.61
CA GLY A 140 1.00 19.98 -10.90
C GLY A 140 2.13 18.98 -11.15
N ASN A 141 2.31 17.97 -10.30
CA ASN A 141 3.27 16.92 -10.58
C ASN A 141 2.78 16.04 -11.74
N VAL A 142 3.66 15.75 -12.67
CA VAL A 142 3.49 14.77 -13.76
C VAL A 142 4.77 13.97 -13.84
N THR A 143 4.75 12.76 -13.30
CA THR A 143 5.96 11.96 -13.13
C THR A 143 5.73 10.52 -13.62
N VAL A 144 6.82 9.82 -13.89
CA VAL A 144 6.81 8.38 -14.18
C VAL A 144 7.58 7.67 -13.09
N ILE A 145 6.90 6.79 -12.37
CA ILE A 145 7.46 5.94 -11.32
C ILE A 145 7.84 4.63 -11.99
N LYS A 146 9.13 4.34 -12.08
CA LYS A 146 9.68 3.17 -12.78
C LYS A 146 9.90 2.00 -11.83
N ASN A 147 10.05 0.80 -12.39
CA ASN A 147 10.60 -0.30 -11.59
C ASN A 147 11.96 0.10 -10.99
N GLY A 148 12.10 -0.08 -9.68
CA GLY A 148 13.26 0.40 -8.90
C GLY A 148 13.04 1.77 -8.25
N ASP A 149 11.94 2.47 -8.52
CA ASP A 149 11.55 3.67 -7.79
C ASP A 149 10.64 3.32 -6.61
N ILE A 150 10.60 4.21 -5.62
CA ILE A 150 9.54 4.32 -4.62
C ILE A 150 8.96 5.74 -4.68
N GLN A 151 7.64 5.83 -4.58
CA GLN A 151 6.93 7.11 -4.57
C GLN A 151 6.08 7.22 -3.33
N VAL A 152 5.95 8.41 -2.78
CA VAL A 152 5.01 8.76 -1.72
C VAL A 152 4.23 10.02 -2.06
N MET A 153 2.94 10.02 -1.74
CA MET A 153 2.07 11.18 -1.76
C MET A 153 1.41 11.32 -0.39
N SER A 154 1.74 12.41 0.34
CA SER A 154 1.03 12.78 1.55
C SER A 154 -0.20 13.60 1.15
N ALA A 155 -1.40 13.07 1.36
CA ALA A 155 -2.63 13.71 0.92
C ALA A 155 -3.02 14.95 1.76
N GLY A 156 -2.66 14.97 3.04
CA GLY A 156 -2.83 16.12 3.93
C GLY A 156 -4.24 16.72 3.90
N THR A 157 -4.34 18.02 3.62
CA THR A 157 -5.62 18.77 3.54
C THR A 157 -6.50 18.40 2.34
N GLY A 158 -6.00 17.57 1.44
CA GLY A 158 -6.72 17.10 0.26
C GLY A 158 -5.92 17.26 -1.03
N ILE A 159 -5.92 16.21 -1.84
CA ILE A 159 -5.29 16.15 -3.14
C ILE A 159 -6.18 15.35 -4.10
N HIS A 160 -6.10 15.64 -5.39
CA HIS A 160 -6.64 14.81 -6.44
C HIS A 160 -5.49 14.28 -7.27
N HIS A 161 -5.52 12.99 -7.61
CA HIS A 161 -4.51 12.40 -8.45
C HIS A 161 -5.08 11.36 -9.41
N SER A 162 -4.27 10.95 -10.37
CA SER A 162 -4.54 9.86 -11.29
C SER A 162 -3.28 9.03 -11.50
N GLU A 163 -3.45 7.74 -11.73
CA GLU A 163 -2.35 6.79 -11.93
C GLU A 163 -2.64 5.93 -13.16
N TYR A 164 -1.76 5.97 -14.15
CA TYR A 164 -1.93 5.25 -15.40
C TYR A 164 -0.70 4.39 -15.74
N ASN A 165 -0.95 3.24 -16.31
CA ASN A 165 0.12 2.47 -16.94
C ASN A 165 0.70 3.28 -18.11
N LYS A 166 1.97 3.71 -17.98
CA LYS A 166 2.67 4.48 -19.01
C LYS A 166 3.00 3.64 -20.25
N ASN A 167 3.11 2.32 -20.09
CA ASN A 167 3.42 1.43 -21.18
C ASN A 167 2.18 1.21 -22.05
N LYS A 168 2.37 1.17 -23.37
CA LYS A 168 1.29 0.99 -24.35
C LYS A 168 1.09 -0.45 -24.79
N ASP A 169 2.01 -1.34 -24.44
CA ASP A 169 2.14 -2.70 -24.97
C ASP A 169 2.26 -3.78 -23.90
N LYS A 170 2.46 -3.40 -22.64
CA LYS A 170 2.62 -4.32 -21.51
C LYS A 170 1.93 -3.83 -20.24
N PRO A 171 1.53 -4.74 -19.33
CA PRO A 171 0.98 -4.33 -18.05
C PRO A 171 2.03 -3.64 -17.16
N VAL A 172 1.56 -2.85 -16.20
CA VAL A 172 2.33 -2.43 -15.04
C VAL A 172 1.87 -3.25 -13.84
N LYS A 173 2.82 -3.69 -13.00
CA LYS A 173 2.56 -4.35 -11.71
C LYS A 173 3.17 -3.51 -10.61
N PHE A 174 2.41 -3.23 -9.57
CA PHE A 174 2.90 -2.40 -8.46
C PHE A 174 2.16 -2.71 -7.16
N LEU A 175 2.79 -2.36 -6.04
CA LEU A 175 2.13 -2.34 -4.75
C LEU A 175 1.57 -0.93 -4.52
N GLN A 176 0.27 -0.88 -4.17
CA GLN A 176 -0.37 0.32 -3.66
C GLN A 176 -0.54 0.15 -2.15
N ILE A 177 0.10 1.03 -1.37
CA ILE A 177 0.16 0.94 0.08
C ILE A 177 -0.35 2.24 0.68
N TRP A 178 -1.29 2.15 1.64
CA TRP A 178 -1.79 3.29 2.37
C TRP A 178 -1.50 3.15 3.86
N VAL A 179 -1.02 4.24 4.46
CA VAL A 179 -0.70 4.32 5.87
C VAL A 179 -1.44 5.52 6.48
N PHE A 180 -2.15 5.30 7.57
CA PHE A 180 -2.75 6.41 8.32
C PHE A 180 -1.66 7.34 8.86
N PRO A 181 -1.72 8.66 8.61
CA PRO A 181 -0.71 9.58 9.12
C PRO A 181 -0.85 9.80 10.64
N ASN A 182 0.27 10.14 11.30
CA ASN A 182 0.27 10.60 12.69
C ASN A 182 -0.03 12.11 12.82
N LYS A 183 -0.07 12.84 11.70
CA LYS A 183 -0.35 14.28 11.64
C LYS A 183 -1.35 14.57 10.54
N LYS A 184 -2.52 15.05 10.95
CA LYS A 184 -3.60 15.41 10.03
C LYS A 184 -3.46 16.84 9.50
N ASN A 185 -4.11 17.11 8.36
CA ASN A 185 -4.23 18.43 7.73
C ASN A 185 -2.88 19.10 7.43
N VAL A 186 -1.88 18.29 7.12
CA VAL A 186 -0.60 18.80 6.61
C VAL A 186 -0.76 19.33 5.17
N THR A 187 0.17 20.15 4.72
CA THR A 187 0.22 20.53 3.30
C THR A 187 0.50 19.29 2.46
N PRO A 188 -0.30 19.05 1.40
CA PRO A 188 -0.04 17.95 0.48
C PRO A 188 1.39 18.00 -0.08
N ARG A 189 2.00 16.82 -0.26
CA ARG A 189 3.35 16.72 -0.81
C ARG A 189 3.52 15.47 -1.66
N TYR A 190 4.49 15.54 -2.55
CA TYR A 190 4.95 14.44 -3.39
C TYR A 190 6.45 14.19 -3.16
N GLY A 191 6.86 12.93 -3.13
CA GLY A 191 8.24 12.51 -3.08
C GLY A 191 8.47 11.25 -3.90
N GLN A 192 9.58 11.17 -4.63
CA GLN A 192 9.98 9.99 -5.40
C GLN A 192 11.49 9.83 -5.33
N LEU A 193 11.95 8.60 -5.26
CA LEU A 193 13.37 8.26 -5.23
C LEU A 193 13.62 7.01 -6.07
N THR A 194 14.65 7.03 -6.89
CA THR A 194 15.19 5.85 -7.55
C THR A 194 16.14 5.13 -6.62
N LEU A 195 15.83 3.86 -6.32
CA LEU A 195 16.59 3.01 -5.42
C LEU A 195 17.72 2.31 -6.19
N ASN A 196 18.90 2.22 -5.57
CA ASN A 196 19.93 1.33 -6.09
C ASN A 196 19.62 -0.11 -5.66
N VAL A 197 19.28 -0.96 -6.62
CA VAL A 197 18.87 -2.36 -6.36
C VAL A 197 19.99 -3.21 -5.76
N GLN A 198 21.26 -2.81 -5.91
CA GLN A 198 22.39 -3.51 -5.30
C GLN A 198 22.43 -3.36 -3.77
N ASP A 199 21.82 -2.30 -3.23
CA ASP A 199 21.80 -2.03 -1.79
C ASP A 199 20.86 -2.97 -1.02
N ARG A 200 19.97 -3.69 -1.73
CA ARG A 200 19.08 -4.72 -1.14
C ARG A 200 19.57 -6.15 -1.32
N LYS A 201 20.68 -6.36 -2.05
CA LYS A 201 21.21 -7.72 -2.26
C LYS A 201 21.83 -8.28 -0.98
N ASN A 202 21.18 -9.30 -0.41
CA ASN A 202 21.51 -9.90 0.88
C ASN A 202 21.56 -8.89 2.05
N LYS A 203 20.78 -7.79 1.92
CA LYS A 203 20.66 -6.71 2.92
C LYS A 203 19.24 -6.21 2.97
N LEU A 204 18.90 -5.57 4.09
CA LEU A 204 17.66 -4.80 4.25
C LEU A 204 17.95 -3.36 3.81
N GLN A 205 17.46 -2.96 2.64
CA GLN A 205 17.55 -1.58 2.15
C GLN A 205 16.39 -0.78 2.73
N GLN A 206 16.66 0.21 3.60
CA GLN A 206 15.62 1.15 4.04
C GLN A 206 15.16 1.98 2.84
N VAL A 207 13.86 2.03 2.59
CA VAL A 207 13.27 2.73 1.46
C VAL A 207 12.27 3.80 1.87
N LEU A 208 11.83 3.77 3.15
CA LEU A 208 10.91 4.76 3.72
C LEU A 208 11.16 4.87 5.23
N SER A 209 11.07 6.10 5.75
CA SER A 209 11.19 6.42 7.18
C SER A 209 10.31 7.61 7.57
N PRO A 210 10.19 7.96 8.87
CA PRO A 210 9.52 9.18 9.34
C PRO A 210 10.36 10.44 9.18
N ASN A 211 11.64 10.33 8.85
CA ASN A 211 12.59 11.44 8.87
C ASN A 211 13.08 11.77 7.45
N MET A 212 13.01 13.04 7.07
CA MET A 212 13.44 13.49 5.74
C MET A 212 14.96 13.40 5.52
N ASP A 213 15.75 13.31 6.58
CA ASP A 213 17.21 13.20 6.52
C ASP A 213 17.71 11.75 6.50
N ASP A 214 16.79 10.77 6.61
CA ASP A 214 17.10 9.35 6.53
C ASP A 214 17.15 8.86 5.07
N GLU A 215 17.65 7.63 4.90
CA GLU A 215 17.58 6.92 3.61
C GLU A 215 16.11 6.62 3.22
N GLY A 216 15.81 6.78 1.93
CA GLY A 216 14.50 6.53 1.35
C GLY A 216 13.62 7.78 1.25
N VAL A 217 12.34 7.57 0.97
CA VAL A 217 11.31 8.61 1.04
C VAL A 217 10.78 8.72 2.47
N TRP A 218 10.20 9.87 2.85
CA TRP A 218 9.65 10.04 4.19
C TRP A 218 8.14 10.28 4.20
N ILE A 219 7.48 9.91 5.29
CA ILE A 219 6.04 10.08 5.51
C ILE A 219 5.74 10.68 6.88
N HIS A 220 4.53 11.18 7.04
CA HIS A 220 4.00 11.64 8.34
C HIS A 220 3.49 10.45 9.17
N GLN A 221 4.36 9.47 9.45
CA GLN A 221 4.08 8.36 10.36
C GLN A 221 5.38 7.77 10.89
N ASP A 222 5.36 7.26 12.14
CA ASP A 222 6.49 6.58 12.78
C ASP A 222 6.64 5.15 12.21
N ALA A 223 6.91 5.07 10.90
CA ALA A 223 6.98 3.83 10.14
C ALA A 223 8.27 3.71 9.33
N TRP A 224 8.77 2.49 9.17
CA TRP A 224 9.99 2.16 8.41
C TRP A 224 9.73 1.01 7.45
N PHE A 225 10.03 1.22 6.18
CA PHE A 225 9.93 0.16 5.17
C PHE A 225 11.30 -0.21 4.64
N HIS A 226 11.48 -1.52 4.40
CA HIS A 226 12.71 -2.07 3.84
C HIS A 226 12.37 -3.04 2.71
N LEU A 227 13.10 -2.94 1.61
CA LEU A 227 13.12 -3.94 0.54
C LEU A 227 14.35 -4.83 0.70
N ALA A 228 14.22 -6.09 0.32
CA ALA A 228 15.32 -7.06 0.33
C ALA A 228 15.25 -8.01 -0.86
N ASP A 229 16.42 -8.44 -1.33
CA ASP A 229 16.63 -9.50 -2.30
C ASP A 229 17.69 -10.44 -1.75
N PHE A 230 17.26 -11.58 -1.23
CA PHE A 230 18.12 -12.53 -0.54
C PHE A 230 18.35 -13.77 -1.39
N ASP A 231 19.61 -14.20 -1.46
CA ASP A 231 19.96 -15.51 -1.96
C ASP A 231 19.49 -16.59 -0.98
N LYS A 232 19.28 -17.80 -1.49
CA LYS A 232 18.96 -18.96 -0.66
C LYS A 232 19.95 -19.13 0.49
N GLY A 233 19.41 -19.32 1.71
CA GLY A 233 20.19 -19.53 2.94
C GLY A 233 20.65 -18.23 3.61
N THR A 234 20.38 -17.05 3.02
CA THR A 234 20.66 -15.77 3.68
C THR A 234 19.72 -15.59 4.87
N SER A 235 20.31 -15.22 6.00
CA SER A 235 19.56 -14.92 7.24
C SER A 235 19.93 -13.56 7.77
N THR A 236 18.95 -12.87 8.39
CA THR A 236 19.14 -11.59 9.08
C THR A 236 18.22 -11.47 10.27
N VAL A 237 18.53 -10.55 11.16
CA VAL A 237 17.65 -10.14 12.27
C VAL A 237 17.21 -8.72 12.05
N TYR A 238 15.90 -8.51 11.98
CA TYR A 238 15.30 -7.19 12.00
C TYR A 238 15.01 -6.78 13.44
N ARG A 239 15.55 -5.63 13.88
CA ARG A 239 15.25 -5.04 15.17
C ARG A 239 14.31 -3.87 15.01
N PHE A 240 13.24 -3.86 15.78
CA PHE A 240 12.24 -2.80 15.73
C PHE A 240 12.87 -1.44 16.07
N LYS A 241 12.49 -0.43 15.31
CA LYS A 241 12.92 0.97 15.52
C LYS A 241 12.18 1.60 16.70
N ASN A 242 10.89 1.28 16.87
CA ASN A 242 10.06 1.79 17.96
C ASN A 242 9.39 0.66 18.74
N LYS A 243 9.39 0.80 20.06
CA LYS A 243 8.63 -0.08 20.95
C LYS A 243 7.12 0.13 20.70
N GLY A 244 6.37 -0.97 20.61
CA GLY A 244 4.92 -0.96 20.34
C GLY A 244 4.57 -0.90 18.86
N ASN A 245 5.56 -0.89 17.95
CA ASN A 245 5.32 -1.13 16.54
C ASN A 245 5.11 -2.63 16.29
N GLY A 246 4.44 -2.93 15.17
CA GLY A 246 4.37 -4.26 14.56
C GLY A 246 5.14 -4.26 13.25
N LEU A 247 5.58 -5.44 12.82
CA LEU A 247 6.21 -5.67 11.52
C LEU A 247 5.26 -6.46 10.63
N TYR A 248 4.90 -5.91 9.49
CA TYR A 248 4.21 -6.64 8.44
C TYR A 248 5.21 -7.02 7.35
N VAL A 249 5.42 -8.32 7.16
CA VAL A 249 6.28 -8.88 6.11
C VAL A 249 5.41 -9.29 4.94
N PHE A 250 5.66 -8.72 3.76
CA PHE A 250 5.01 -9.13 2.52
C PHE A 250 6.04 -9.79 1.60
N ASN A 251 5.88 -11.10 1.38
CA ASN A 251 6.82 -11.87 0.57
C ASN A 251 6.48 -11.71 -0.92
N LEU A 252 7.33 -11.04 -1.67
CA LEU A 252 7.13 -10.78 -3.11
C LEU A 252 7.43 -12.01 -3.97
N LYS A 253 8.47 -12.78 -3.59
CA LYS A 253 8.94 -13.94 -4.36
C LYS A 253 9.73 -14.90 -3.48
N GLY A 254 9.69 -16.18 -3.82
CA GLY A 254 10.39 -17.23 -3.08
C GLY A 254 9.70 -17.60 -1.78
N ASP A 255 10.43 -18.23 -0.88
CA ASP A 255 9.95 -18.72 0.40
C ASP A 255 10.83 -18.19 1.53
N LEU A 256 10.21 -17.73 2.61
CA LEU A 256 10.87 -17.21 3.81
C LEU A 256 10.45 -18.02 5.03
N THR A 257 11.35 -18.18 5.97
CA THR A 257 11.05 -18.58 7.34
C THR A 257 11.26 -17.40 8.27
N ILE A 258 10.24 -17.02 9.03
CA ILE A 258 10.22 -15.86 9.91
C ILE A 258 9.86 -16.33 11.31
N ASN A 259 10.82 -16.30 12.26
CA ASN A 259 10.66 -16.85 13.60
C ASN A 259 10.07 -18.28 13.59
N GLY A 260 10.51 -19.13 12.65
CA GLY A 260 10.02 -20.51 12.48
C GLY A 260 8.71 -20.65 11.69
N ILE A 261 8.07 -19.55 11.26
CA ILE A 261 6.87 -19.57 10.43
C ILE A 261 7.26 -19.44 8.96
N THR A 262 6.92 -20.44 8.14
CA THR A 262 7.18 -20.39 6.70
C THR A 262 6.07 -19.63 5.98
N ILE A 263 6.47 -18.65 5.15
CA ILE A 263 5.61 -17.91 4.24
C ILE A 263 6.08 -18.07 2.79
N ASN A 264 5.14 -18.27 1.89
CA ASN A 264 5.41 -18.44 0.46
C ASN A 264 5.22 -17.12 -0.29
N SER A 265 5.51 -17.14 -1.59
CA SER A 265 5.33 -15.97 -2.45
C SER A 265 3.92 -15.37 -2.31
N ARG A 266 3.85 -14.05 -2.11
CA ARG A 266 2.63 -13.25 -1.93
C ARG A 266 1.86 -13.51 -0.63
N ASP A 267 2.37 -14.31 0.29
CA ASP A 267 1.87 -14.36 1.67
C ASP A 267 2.28 -13.10 2.42
N GLY A 268 1.47 -12.71 3.40
CA GLY A 268 1.76 -11.65 4.36
C GLY A 268 1.77 -12.18 5.79
N LEU A 269 2.73 -11.75 6.61
CA LEU A 269 2.83 -12.10 8.01
C LEU A 269 2.97 -10.84 8.86
N GLY A 270 1.99 -10.59 9.74
CA GLY A 270 2.07 -9.56 10.76
C GLY A 270 2.58 -10.13 12.08
N ILE A 271 3.51 -9.41 12.75
CA ILE A 271 4.13 -9.79 14.03
C ILE A 271 4.20 -8.53 14.88
N TRP A 272 3.85 -8.62 16.17
CA TRP A 272 3.91 -7.48 17.10
C TRP A 272 4.26 -7.93 18.53
N ASP A 273 4.51 -6.99 19.43
CA ASP A 273 4.89 -7.19 20.83
C ASP A 273 6.15 -8.05 21.02
N ILE A 274 7.13 -7.87 20.13
CA ILE A 274 8.47 -8.46 20.23
C ILE A 274 9.53 -7.40 19.88
N GLU A 275 10.80 -7.66 20.20
CA GLU A 275 11.89 -6.70 19.97
C GLU A 275 12.66 -6.96 18.67
N GLU A 276 12.67 -8.19 18.19
CA GLU A 276 13.37 -8.57 16.97
C GLU A 276 12.71 -9.74 16.26
N VAL A 277 12.96 -9.83 14.95
CA VAL A 277 12.44 -10.88 14.07
C VAL A 277 13.60 -11.49 13.29
N GLN A 278 13.75 -12.81 13.38
CA GLN A 278 14.68 -13.56 12.54
C GLN A 278 14.03 -13.88 11.20
N ILE A 279 14.71 -13.59 10.10
CA ILE A 279 14.25 -13.80 8.73
C ILE A 279 15.29 -14.65 8.01
N THR A 280 14.87 -15.75 7.41
CA THR A 280 15.73 -16.65 6.62
C THR A 280 15.10 -16.90 5.26
N ALA A 281 15.86 -16.76 4.19
CA ALA A 281 15.43 -17.08 2.83
C ALA A 281 15.65 -18.57 2.55
N GLU A 282 14.57 -19.32 2.37
CA GLU A 282 14.61 -20.75 2.05
C GLU A 282 14.91 -21.00 0.57
N THR A 283 14.57 -20.04 -0.26
CA THR A 283 14.88 -19.97 -1.69
C THR A 283 15.43 -18.57 -2.00
N GLY A 284 15.78 -18.25 -3.25
CA GLY A 284 16.01 -16.85 -3.64
C GLY A 284 14.73 -16.05 -3.46
N SER A 285 14.74 -15.06 -2.57
CA SER A 285 13.51 -14.41 -2.08
C SER A 285 13.61 -12.89 -2.13
N GLU A 286 12.54 -12.27 -2.63
CA GLU A 286 12.33 -10.81 -2.60
C GLU A 286 11.17 -10.49 -1.65
N PHE A 287 11.33 -9.51 -0.77
CA PHE A 287 10.31 -9.18 0.22
C PHE A 287 10.34 -7.72 0.67
N LEU A 288 9.20 -7.27 1.19
CA LEU A 288 8.99 -5.96 1.78
C LEU A 288 8.70 -6.11 3.27
N LEU A 289 9.44 -5.40 4.10
CA LEU A 289 9.19 -5.22 5.52
C LEU A 289 8.53 -3.86 5.74
N MET A 290 7.47 -3.82 6.51
CA MET A 290 6.73 -2.61 6.88
C MET A 290 6.56 -2.58 8.40
N GLU A 291 7.47 -1.89 9.10
CA GLU A 291 7.30 -1.59 10.52
C GLU A 291 6.36 -0.42 10.67
N VAL A 292 5.30 -0.59 11.45
CA VAL A 292 4.26 0.43 11.66
C VAL A 292 3.76 0.43 13.11
N PRO A 293 3.31 1.57 13.66
CA PRO A 293 2.59 1.61 14.94
C PRO A 293 1.34 0.72 14.90
N MET A 294 1.09 -0.01 16.00
CA MET A 294 -0.09 -0.86 16.12
C MET A 294 -1.36 -0.09 16.53
N THR A 295 -1.20 1.14 17.00
CA THR A 295 -2.30 2.06 17.35
C THR A 295 -2.11 3.38 16.63
N ALA A 296 -3.19 3.92 16.04
CA ALA A 296 -3.20 5.30 15.55
C ALA A 296 -3.14 6.27 16.74
N LYS A 297 -2.32 7.32 16.61
CA LYS A 297 -2.26 8.44 17.58
C LYS A 297 -3.28 9.51 17.23
#